data_c0396c1905d04024fa902bf005475b0b
#
_entry.id   c0396c1905d04024fa902bf005475b0b
#
_cell.length_a   1.000
_cell.length_b   1.000
_cell.length_c   1.000
_cell.angle_alpha   90.00
_cell.angle_beta   90.00
_cell.angle_gamma   90.00
#
_symmetry.space_group_name_H-M   'P 1'
#
loop_
_entity.id
_entity.type
_entity.pdbx_description
1 polymer ?
#
loop_
_entity_poly.entity_id
_entity_poly.type
_entity_poly.pdbx_seq_one_letter_code
_entity_poly.pdbx_strand_id
1 'polypeptide(L)'
;MNGIKKQIIFSVIYLSFNQLLIAQPHCTRNLTNETQIWLYQLAKAAEESTPYYCQFDQYPVRNQSTLQSNYSIKTGVNLLVYGVDFYYASGSWFPPEYIKQCRRNLISIVKTAWREHKAIACFSWHLENPYVPSNFDNYMGCRYRYGIKNYPAEHRYVIKEILENTGDSCGWGNYSKRNNPKVYKNPSQWFNARCKEVAGIIRELKDDEGKPIPIIFRLWHECDNNWQWWGKDFVTPENYIQFFQLTVEKIEKYTKTHNILYAYSPDRFWNKEEEFLLRYPGNEYVEIIGFDDYSIGTNSTNLNSTIRRAQIITKIAQHNNKIAALFETANSHKQTSEHFFNKYLKSVIQAKGVNLGLIQIWSTGKIVTEKEIRDRTDFLKGNIVKTFNDFK
;
A
#
# COMPACT_ATOMS: atom_id res chain seq x y z
N MET A 1 26.51 -39.91 20.32
CA MET A 1 26.31 -39.05 21.52
C MET A 1 25.70 -37.74 21.08
N ASN A 2 24.45 -37.62 21.39
CA ASN A 2 23.59 -36.46 21.61
C ASN A 2 23.73 -35.24 20.71
N GLY A 3 22.93 -35.25 19.62
CA GLY A 3 22.48 -34.05 18.94
C GLY A 3 21.21 -33.51 19.61
N ILE A 4 21.32 -32.40 20.29
CA ILE A 4 20.15 -31.69 20.88
C ILE A 4 19.50 -30.86 19.76
N LYS A 5 18.35 -31.35 19.30
CA LYS A 5 17.41 -30.60 18.46
C LYS A 5 16.95 -29.37 19.24
N LYS A 6 17.28 -28.17 18.77
CA LYS A 6 16.60 -26.94 19.20
C LYS A 6 15.19 -26.94 18.58
N GLN A 7 14.24 -27.55 19.27
CA GLN A 7 12.83 -27.23 19.15
C GLN A 7 12.62 -25.85 19.83
N ILE A 8 12.53 -24.82 19.02
CA ILE A 8 12.09 -23.50 19.50
C ILE A 8 10.58 -23.59 19.72
N ILE A 9 10.24 -23.46 20.98
CA ILE A 9 8.94 -23.62 21.58
C ILE A 9 8.02 -22.49 21.11
N PHE A 10 7.09 -22.83 20.21
CA PHE A 10 5.94 -22.00 19.85
C PHE A 10 4.82 -22.01 20.91
N SER A 11 5.09 -22.51 22.12
CA SER A 11 4.09 -22.83 23.16
C SER A 11 3.95 -21.77 24.26
N VAL A 12 4.55 -20.59 24.17
CA VAL A 12 4.50 -19.61 25.28
C VAL A 12 3.62 -18.39 25.01
N ILE A 13 3.01 -18.24 23.84
CA ILE A 13 2.11 -17.10 23.56
C ILE A 13 0.62 -17.45 23.84
N TYR A 14 0.33 -18.60 24.36
CA TYR A 14 -1.05 -18.98 24.78
C TYR A 14 -1.40 -18.58 26.22
N LEU A 15 -0.48 -17.98 26.96
CA LEU A 15 -0.68 -17.58 28.37
C LEU A 15 -0.59 -16.06 28.50
N SER A 16 -1.70 -15.43 28.37
CA SER A 16 -2.14 -14.17 29.00
C SER A 16 -3.12 -13.36 28.17
N PHE A 17 -4.10 -14.01 27.59
CA PHE A 17 -5.22 -13.31 26.92
C PHE A 17 -6.18 -12.58 27.90
N ASN A 18 -5.90 -12.57 29.19
CA ASN A 18 -6.83 -12.06 30.20
C ASN A 18 -6.38 -10.85 31.02
N GLN A 19 -5.32 -10.15 30.63
CA GLN A 19 -4.95 -8.91 31.34
C GLN A 19 -4.28 -7.92 30.39
N LEU A 20 -5.09 -7.30 29.55
CA LEU A 20 -4.93 -5.92 29.10
C LEU A 20 -6.18 -5.64 28.28
N LEU A 21 -7.10 -4.84 28.81
CA LEU A 21 -8.18 -4.17 28.10
C LEU A 21 -7.57 -3.10 27.18
N ILE A 22 -6.74 -3.50 26.24
CA ILE A 22 -6.41 -2.73 25.08
C ILE A 22 -7.59 -2.95 24.13
N ALA A 23 -8.25 -1.90 23.71
CA ALA A 23 -9.24 -1.99 22.65
C ALA A 23 -8.57 -2.62 21.43
N GLN A 24 -8.76 -3.92 21.24
CA GLN A 24 -8.17 -4.64 20.10
C GLN A 24 -8.72 -4.01 18.81
N PRO A 25 -7.89 -3.77 17.78
CA PRO A 25 -8.39 -3.27 16.52
C PRO A 25 -9.50 -4.19 16.03
N HIS A 26 -10.72 -3.65 15.93
CA HIS A 26 -11.88 -4.45 15.60
C HIS A 26 -11.90 -4.66 14.08
N CYS A 27 -11.59 -5.88 13.65
CA CYS A 27 -11.86 -6.32 12.31
C CYS A 27 -13.15 -7.13 12.30
N THR A 28 -14.15 -6.68 11.55
CA THR A 28 -15.42 -7.42 11.39
C THR A 28 -15.27 -8.61 10.47
N ARG A 29 -14.14 -8.69 9.71
CA ARG A 29 -13.84 -9.77 8.78
C ARG A 29 -13.12 -10.92 9.49
N ASN A 30 -13.38 -12.14 9.02
CA ASN A 30 -12.73 -13.35 9.53
C ASN A 30 -11.29 -13.46 8.98
N LEU A 31 -10.32 -12.84 9.65
CA LEU A 31 -8.91 -12.86 9.26
C LEU A 31 -8.20 -14.15 9.72
N THR A 32 -7.17 -14.57 8.99
CA THR A 32 -6.27 -15.66 9.46
C THR A 32 -5.53 -15.25 10.73
N ASN A 33 -5.09 -16.23 11.53
CA ASN A 33 -4.36 -15.98 12.78
C ASN A 33 -3.12 -15.11 12.53
N GLU A 34 -2.35 -15.41 11.49
CA GLU A 34 -1.14 -14.65 11.13
C GLU A 34 -1.47 -13.20 10.76
N THR A 35 -2.62 -12.96 10.10
CA THR A 35 -3.09 -11.61 9.77
C THR A 35 -3.55 -10.86 11.00
N GLN A 36 -4.22 -11.52 11.94
CA GLN A 36 -4.60 -10.93 13.23
C GLN A 36 -3.37 -10.56 14.07
N ILE A 37 -2.32 -11.41 14.06
CA ILE A 37 -1.05 -11.12 14.73
C ILE A 37 -0.44 -9.83 14.14
N TRP A 38 -0.40 -9.69 12.82
CA TRP A 38 0.14 -8.48 12.20
C TRP A 38 -0.71 -7.23 12.48
N LEU A 39 -2.04 -7.36 12.48
CA LEU A 39 -2.92 -6.26 12.89
C LEU A 39 -2.63 -5.81 14.33
N TYR A 40 -2.47 -6.76 15.25
CA TYR A 40 -2.07 -6.47 16.62
C TYR A 40 -0.69 -5.81 16.73
N GLN A 41 0.30 -6.29 15.98
CA GLN A 41 1.65 -5.71 15.97
C GLN A 41 1.64 -4.26 15.46
N LEU A 42 0.86 -3.95 14.44
CA LEU A 42 0.69 -2.58 13.95
C LEU A 42 0.01 -1.67 14.99
N ALA A 43 -1.01 -2.19 15.69
CA ALA A 43 -1.68 -1.46 16.77
C ALA A 43 -0.70 -1.17 17.92
N LYS A 44 0.05 -2.17 18.35
CA LYS A 44 1.07 -2.03 19.39
C LYS A 44 2.16 -1.02 18.99
N ALA A 45 2.60 -1.03 17.75
CA ALA A 45 3.56 -0.04 17.23
C ALA A 45 3.02 1.38 17.31
N ALA A 46 1.71 1.57 17.03
CA ALA A 46 1.05 2.87 17.19
C ALA A 46 1.00 3.32 18.65
N GLU A 47 0.64 2.44 19.58
CA GLU A 47 0.62 2.74 21.02
C GLU A 47 2.00 3.12 21.56
N GLU A 48 3.02 2.42 21.14
CA GLU A 48 4.42 2.66 21.51
C GLU A 48 5.02 3.88 20.78
N SER A 49 4.29 4.51 19.85
CA SER A 49 4.79 5.59 18.97
C SER A 49 6.09 5.23 18.25
N THR A 50 6.21 3.96 17.88
CA THR A 50 7.34 3.40 17.13
C THR A 50 6.81 2.63 15.90
N PRO A 51 6.39 3.34 14.84
CA PRO A 51 5.76 2.73 13.67
C PRO A 51 6.71 1.77 12.94
N TYR A 52 6.15 0.75 12.28
CA TYR A 52 6.91 -0.04 11.32
C TYR A 52 7.35 0.84 10.16
N TYR A 53 8.62 0.72 9.78
CA TYR A 53 9.16 1.38 8.60
C TYR A 53 8.96 0.50 7.37
N CYS A 54 8.32 1.05 6.36
CA CYS A 54 8.10 0.44 5.06
C CYS A 54 8.85 1.23 3.97
N GLN A 55 9.52 0.54 3.09
CA GLN A 55 10.14 1.14 1.90
C GLN A 55 9.46 0.62 0.65
N PHE A 56 8.88 1.52 -0.14
CA PHE A 56 8.38 1.17 -1.46
C PHE A 56 9.54 1.05 -2.45
N ASP A 57 9.67 -0.10 -3.10
CA ASP A 57 10.68 -0.33 -4.13
C ASP A 57 10.23 -1.39 -5.14
N GLN A 58 10.06 -0.98 -6.40
CA GLN A 58 9.68 -1.87 -7.51
C GLN A 58 10.87 -2.49 -8.25
N TYR A 59 12.09 -2.09 -7.90
CA TYR A 59 13.26 -2.60 -8.61
C TYR A 59 13.41 -4.12 -8.54
N PRO A 60 13.25 -4.77 -7.37
CA PRO A 60 13.32 -6.23 -7.28
C PRO A 60 12.24 -6.94 -8.12
N VAL A 61 11.02 -6.41 -8.14
CA VAL A 61 9.91 -6.96 -8.95
C VAL A 61 10.22 -6.92 -10.43
N ARG A 62 10.80 -5.81 -10.91
CA ARG A 62 11.08 -5.60 -12.33
C ARG A 62 12.29 -6.36 -12.84
N ASN A 63 13.32 -6.52 -12.05
CA ASN A 63 14.63 -6.94 -12.52
C ASN A 63 15.12 -8.26 -11.92
N GLN A 64 14.84 -8.53 -10.66
CA GLN A 64 15.38 -9.68 -9.95
C GLN A 64 14.42 -10.15 -8.86
N SER A 65 14.44 -11.45 -8.59
CA SER A 65 13.77 -12.06 -7.44
C SER A 65 14.66 -11.96 -6.18
N THR A 66 15.07 -10.75 -5.82
CA THR A 66 15.85 -10.53 -4.60
C THR A 66 15.00 -9.79 -3.58
N LEU A 67 15.18 -10.14 -2.30
CA LEU A 67 14.51 -9.48 -1.18
C LEU A 67 15.03 -8.09 -0.88
N GLN A 68 16.27 -7.83 -1.29
CA GLN A 68 16.94 -6.61 -0.88
C GLN A 68 16.60 -5.49 -1.86
N SER A 69 15.92 -4.48 -1.35
CA SER A 69 15.85 -3.20 -2.04
C SER A 69 17.25 -2.56 -2.09
N ASN A 70 17.45 -1.67 -3.05
CA ASN A 70 18.67 -0.86 -3.09
C ASN A 70 18.92 -0.10 -1.77
N TYR A 71 17.85 0.22 -1.05
CA TYR A 71 17.94 0.91 0.24
C TYR A 71 18.39 -0.01 1.36
N SER A 72 17.89 -1.25 1.41
CA SER A 72 18.36 -2.25 2.39
C SER A 72 19.82 -2.56 2.20
N ILE A 73 20.28 -2.72 0.95
CA ILE A 73 21.70 -2.94 0.62
C ILE A 73 22.57 -1.77 1.12
N LYS A 74 22.13 -0.53 0.87
CA LYS A 74 22.90 0.67 1.22
C LYS A 74 22.89 1.00 2.72
N THR A 75 21.80 0.71 3.42
CA THR A 75 21.67 1.00 4.87
C THR A 75 22.10 -0.15 5.75
N GLY A 76 22.19 -1.38 5.19
CA GLY A 76 22.41 -2.60 5.97
C GLY A 76 21.24 -2.99 6.89
N VAL A 77 20.04 -2.42 6.66
CA VAL A 77 18.85 -2.68 7.49
C VAL A 77 17.79 -3.43 6.69
N ASN A 78 17.35 -4.56 7.20
CA ASN A 78 16.22 -5.31 6.65
C ASN A 78 14.90 -4.80 7.22
N LEU A 79 13.84 -4.90 6.42
CA LEU A 79 12.52 -4.38 6.76
C LEU A 79 11.53 -5.52 7.00
N LEU A 80 10.57 -5.28 7.88
CA LEU A 80 9.46 -6.20 8.15
C LEU A 80 8.22 -5.86 7.34
N VAL A 81 8.13 -4.64 6.83
CA VAL A 81 7.11 -4.23 5.86
C VAL A 81 7.79 -3.61 4.66
N TYR A 82 7.44 -4.04 3.45
CA TYR A 82 7.98 -3.48 2.22
C TYR A 82 6.88 -3.17 1.22
N GLY A 83 7.00 -2.04 0.53
CA GLY A 83 6.01 -1.55 -0.41
C GLY A 83 6.25 -2.08 -1.82
N VAL A 84 5.19 -2.57 -2.45
CA VAL A 84 5.17 -3.05 -3.85
C VAL A 84 3.87 -2.66 -4.53
N ASP A 85 3.81 -2.83 -5.85
CA ASP A 85 2.62 -2.50 -6.62
C ASP A 85 2.27 -3.63 -7.60
N PHE A 86 0.98 -3.88 -7.79
CA PHE A 86 0.51 -4.84 -8.78
C PHE A 86 0.68 -4.37 -10.23
N TYR A 87 1.01 -3.09 -10.47
CA TYR A 87 1.10 -2.48 -11.79
C TYR A 87 1.95 -3.27 -12.81
N TYR A 88 3.13 -3.75 -12.37
CA TYR A 88 4.01 -4.54 -13.24
C TYR A 88 3.63 -6.01 -13.33
N ALA A 89 2.88 -6.53 -12.37
CA ALA A 89 2.54 -7.95 -12.25
C ALA A 89 1.14 -8.28 -12.79
N SER A 90 0.36 -7.26 -13.17
CA SER A 90 -1.02 -7.41 -13.66
C SER A 90 -1.32 -6.42 -14.78
N GLY A 91 -2.51 -6.56 -15.38
CA GLY A 91 -2.97 -5.64 -16.42
C GLY A 91 -2.47 -5.98 -17.83
N SER A 92 -2.51 -4.98 -18.70
CA SER A 92 -2.19 -5.14 -20.12
C SER A 92 -1.25 -4.06 -20.68
N TRP A 93 -0.65 -3.27 -19.79
CA TRP A 93 0.22 -2.15 -20.18
C TRP A 93 1.59 -2.60 -20.71
N PHE A 94 2.11 -3.72 -20.20
CA PHE A 94 3.39 -4.29 -20.58
C PHE A 94 3.23 -5.55 -21.45
N PRO A 95 4.33 -6.02 -22.09
CA PRO A 95 4.32 -7.31 -22.77
C PRO A 95 3.89 -8.44 -21.83
N PRO A 96 3.09 -9.41 -22.29
CA PRO A 96 2.63 -10.52 -21.46
C PRO A 96 3.76 -11.29 -20.77
N GLU A 97 4.87 -11.52 -21.44
CA GLU A 97 6.02 -12.23 -20.87
C GLU A 97 6.72 -11.41 -19.77
N TYR A 98 6.78 -10.08 -19.93
CA TYR A 98 7.31 -9.19 -18.88
C TYR A 98 6.40 -9.19 -17.64
N ILE A 99 5.07 -9.11 -17.83
CA ILE A 99 4.10 -9.21 -16.74
C ILE A 99 4.25 -10.55 -16.01
N LYS A 100 4.36 -11.67 -16.73
CA LYS A 100 4.56 -13.00 -16.14
C LYS A 100 5.87 -13.05 -15.33
N GLN A 101 6.95 -12.46 -15.85
CA GLN A 101 8.23 -12.40 -15.13
C GLN A 101 8.10 -11.57 -13.85
N CYS A 102 7.53 -10.36 -13.93
CA CYS A 102 7.33 -9.51 -12.76
C CYS A 102 6.42 -10.20 -11.72
N ARG A 103 5.38 -10.93 -12.15
CA ARG A 103 4.52 -11.73 -11.26
C ARG A 103 5.30 -12.81 -10.52
N ARG A 104 6.12 -13.59 -11.23
CA ARG A 104 6.99 -14.61 -10.59
C ARG A 104 7.94 -13.97 -9.57
N ASN A 105 8.58 -12.87 -9.94
CA ASN A 105 9.49 -12.15 -9.05
C ASN A 105 8.75 -11.66 -7.79
N LEU A 106 7.60 -11.03 -7.94
CA LEU A 106 6.77 -10.52 -6.86
C LEU A 106 6.38 -11.64 -5.88
N ILE A 107 5.86 -12.75 -6.40
CA ILE A 107 5.48 -13.91 -5.58
C ILE A 107 6.70 -14.48 -4.84
N SER A 108 7.83 -14.63 -5.53
CA SER A 108 9.08 -15.10 -4.93
C SER A 108 9.55 -14.20 -3.80
N ILE A 109 9.55 -12.86 -4.01
CA ILE A 109 9.94 -11.87 -3.01
C ILE A 109 9.07 -12.01 -1.75
N VAL A 110 7.74 -12.02 -1.92
CA VAL A 110 6.81 -12.09 -0.79
C VAL A 110 7.00 -13.39 0.00
N LYS A 111 7.08 -14.53 -0.69
CA LYS A 111 7.26 -15.85 -0.04
C LYS A 111 8.59 -15.94 0.72
N THR A 112 9.66 -15.45 0.11
CA THR A 112 10.98 -15.48 0.75
C THR A 112 11.06 -14.53 1.94
N ALA A 113 10.52 -13.32 1.83
CA ALA A 113 10.45 -12.36 2.94
C ALA A 113 9.68 -12.91 4.14
N TRP A 114 8.57 -13.58 3.88
CA TRP A 114 7.79 -14.25 4.93
C TRP A 114 8.56 -15.42 5.54
N ARG A 115 9.14 -16.29 4.72
CA ARG A 115 9.88 -17.46 5.20
C ARG A 115 11.05 -17.09 6.09
N GLU A 116 11.85 -16.11 5.66
CA GLU A 116 13.10 -15.74 6.33
C GLU A 116 12.88 -14.80 7.52
N HIS A 117 11.90 -13.90 7.41
CA HIS A 117 11.77 -12.77 8.34
C HIS A 117 10.37 -12.55 8.88
N LYS A 118 9.36 -13.33 8.45
CA LYS A 118 7.93 -13.05 8.71
C LYS A 118 7.51 -11.65 8.24
N ALA A 119 8.24 -11.09 7.28
CA ALA A 119 7.96 -9.77 6.72
C ALA A 119 6.75 -9.82 5.77
N ILE A 120 5.95 -8.75 5.75
CA ILE A 120 4.75 -8.63 4.91
C ILE A 120 4.90 -7.55 3.85
N ALA A 121 4.11 -7.68 2.78
CA ALA A 121 4.06 -6.68 1.72
C ALA A 121 2.89 -5.71 1.91
N CYS A 122 3.17 -4.41 1.67
CA CYS A 122 2.17 -3.38 1.51
C CYS A 122 1.97 -3.12 0.01
N PHE A 123 0.84 -3.56 -0.53
CA PHE A 123 0.51 -3.43 -1.94
C PHE A 123 -0.23 -2.14 -2.24
N SER A 124 0.20 -1.43 -3.28
CA SER A 124 -0.60 -0.46 -4.02
C SER A 124 -1.11 -1.09 -5.31
N TRP A 125 -2.09 -0.45 -5.94
CA TRP A 125 -2.59 -0.88 -7.23
C TRP A 125 -2.82 0.32 -8.14
N HIS A 126 -1.81 0.66 -8.93
CA HIS A 126 -1.94 1.64 -9.99
C HIS A 126 -2.58 0.98 -11.22
N LEU A 127 -3.90 0.77 -11.15
CA LEU A 127 -4.65 0.15 -12.24
C LEU A 127 -4.74 1.10 -13.44
N GLU A 128 -4.42 0.59 -14.63
CA GLU A 128 -4.60 1.36 -15.87
C GLU A 128 -6.06 1.74 -16.10
N ASN A 129 -6.31 2.87 -16.76
CA ASN A 129 -7.65 3.25 -17.21
C ASN A 129 -8.05 2.37 -18.42
N PRO A 130 -9.27 1.76 -18.43
CA PRO A 130 -9.70 0.84 -19.48
C PRO A 130 -9.82 1.48 -20.88
N TYR A 131 -9.95 2.80 -20.95
CA TYR A 131 -10.10 3.55 -22.19
C TYR A 131 -8.82 4.20 -22.70
N VAL A 132 -7.67 4.01 -22.04
CA VAL A 132 -6.41 4.59 -22.49
C VAL A 132 -6.03 4.03 -23.86
N PRO A 133 -5.90 4.87 -24.90
CA PRO A 133 -5.47 4.42 -26.23
C PRO A 133 -4.05 3.84 -26.17
N SER A 134 -3.82 2.79 -26.92
CA SER A 134 -2.56 2.08 -27.01
C SER A 134 -1.35 2.88 -27.58
N ASN A 135 -1.58 4.06 -28.13
CA ASN A 135 -0.55 4.97 -28.63
C ASN A 135 -0.14 6.07 -27.62
N PHE A 136 -0.62 5.94 -26.42
CA PHE A 136 -0.29 6.87 -25.34
C PHE A 136 1.04 6.44 -24.70
N ASP A 137 2.12 7.15 -25.03
CA ASP A 137 3.48 6.93 -24.51
C ASP A 137 3.63 7.29 -23.01
N ASN A 138 2.60 7.11 -22.23
CA ASN A 138 2.64 7.52 -20.84
C ASN A 138 2.89 6.39 -19.87
N TYR A 139 3.91 6.61 -19.09
CA TYR A 139 4.51 5.73 -18.10
C TYR A 139 3.54 5.19 -17.04
N MET A 140 2.34 5.76 -16.93
CA MET A 140 1.32 5.27 -16.00
C MET A 140 -0.08 5.48 -16.58
N GLY A 141 -0.62 4.43 -17.19
CA GLY A 141 -1.99 4.41 -17.71
C GLY A 141 -3.09 4.70 -16.68
N CYS A 142 -2.75 4.73 -15.39
CA CYS A 142 -3.63 5.17 -14.32
C CYS A 142 -3.68 6.69 -14.16
N ARG A 143 -2.70 7.45 -14.67
CA ARG A 143 -2.67 8.91 -14.50
C ARG A 143 -3.52 9.62 -15.52
N TYR A 144 -4.56 10.26 -15.05
CA TYR A 144 -5.47 11.07 -15.87
C TYR A 144 -4.83 12.36 -16.39
N ARG A 145 -3.86 12.92 -15.66
CA ARG A 145 -3.26 14.23 -15.91
C ARG A 145 -2.65 14.39 -17.33
N TYR A 146 -2.21 13.32 -17.93
CA TYR A 146 -1.58 13.35 -19.26
C TYR A 146 -2.55 13.02 -20.40
N GLY A 147 -3.77 12.55 -20.09
CA GLY A 147 -4.78 12.12 -21.06
C GLY A 147 -5.94 13.10 -21.28
N ILE A 148 -6.13 14.06 -20.38
CA ILE A 148 -7.34 14.93 -20.37
C ILE A 148 -7.57 15.67 -21.69
N LYS A 149 -6.53 16.09 -22.40
CA LYS A 149 -6.68 16.82 -23.66
C LYS A 149 -7.16 15.95 -24.83
N ASN A 150 -6.93 14.64 -24.76
CA ASN A 150 -7.22 13.68 -25.85
C ASN A 150 -8.23 12.60 -25.43
N TYR A 151 -8.81 12.70 -24.25
CA TYR A 151 -9.80 11.76 -23.76
C TYR A 151 -11.21 12.22 -24.16
N PRO A 152 -12.02 11.36 -24.77
CA PRO A 152 -13.42 11.65 -24.97
C PRO A 152 -14.07 11.99 -23.62
N ALA A 153 -14.88 13.05 -23.60
CA ALA A 153 -15.52 13.53 -22.36
C ALA A 153 -16.37 12.44 -21.67
N GLU A 154 -16.94 11.54 -22.46
CA GLU A 154 -17.74 10.38 -22.04
C GLU A 154 -16.95 9.37 -21.20
N HIS A 155 -15.65 9.27 -21.34
CA HIS A 155 -14.82 8.31 -20.60
C HIS A 155 -14.27 8.84 -19.26
N ARG A 156 -14.70 10.01 -18.82
CA ARG A 156 -14.28 10.59 -17.54
C ARG A 156 -14.85 9.88 -16.32
N TYR A 157 -15.94 9.15 -16.47
CA TYR A 157 -16.70 8.58 -15.37
C TYR A 157 -16.64 7.06 -15.32
N VAL A 158 -15.46 6.49 -15.53
CA VAL A 158 -15.22 5.04 -15.57
C VAL A 158 -15.80 4.31 -14.36
N ILE A 159 -15.66 4.88 -13.15
CA ILE A 159 -16.19 4.27 -11.93
C ILE A 159 -17.71 4.15 -11.99
N LYS A 160 -18.41 5.19 -12.44
CA LYS A 160 -19.86 5.15 -12.62
C LYS A 160 -20.26 4.04 -13.60
N GLU A 161 -19.56 3.93 -14.72
CA GLU A 161 -19.81 2.87 -15.71
C GLU A 161 -19.55 1.46 -15.17
N ILE A 162 -18.52 1.30 -14.31
CA ILE A 162 -18.27 0.03 -13.61
C ILE A 162 -19.43 -0.33 -12.69
N LEU A 163 -19.90 0.64 -11.89
CA LEU A 163 -20.98 0.42 -10.92
C LEU A 163 -22.32 0.14 -11.60
N GLU A 164 -22.65 0.86 -12.67
CA GLU A 164 -23.90 0.73 -13.42
C GLU A 164 -23.86 -0.38 -14.48
N ASN A 165 -22.71 -1.02 -14.69
CA ASN A 165 -22.49 -2.01 -15.76
C ASN A 165 -22.82 -1.46 -17.17
N THR A 166 -22.43 -0.20 -17.40
CA THR A 166 -22.61 0.53 -18.66
C THR A 166 -21.27 0.78 -19.36
N GLY A 167 -21.27 1.67 -20.35
CA GLY A 167 -20.08 2.10 -21.07
C GLY A 167 -19.74 1.22 -22.27
N ASP A 168 -18.75 1.70 -23.05
CA ASP A 168 -18.34 1.12 -24.31
C ASP A 168 -17.31 -0.01 -24.14
N SER A 169 -17.03 -0.70 -25.26
CA SER A 169 -15.96 -1.69 -25.32
C SER A 169 -14.61 -1.07 -24.97
N CYS A 170 -13.87 -1.74 -24.10
CA CYS A 170 -12.66 -1.21 -23.48
C CYS A 170 -11.58 -2.29 -23.25
N GLY A 171 -10.46 -1.92 -22.66
CA GLY A 171 -9.38 -2.84 -22.33
C GLY A 171 -8.17 -2.75 -23.25
N TRP A 172 -7.98 -1.62 -23.89
CA TRP A 172 -6.91 -1.32 -24.84
C TRP A 172 -5.58 -1.03 -24.14
N GLY A 173 -4.84 -1.99 -23.69
CA GLY A 173 -3.47 -1.76 -23.25
C GLY A 173 -2.52 -1.48 -24.42
N ASN A 174 -1.39 -0.85 -24.18
CA ASN A 174 -0.36 -0.53 -25.18
C ASN A 174 0.08 -1.74 -26.01
N TYR A 175 0.03 -2.93 -25.43
CA TYR A 175 0.40 -4.18 -26.07
C TYR A 175 -0.76 -4.93 -26.73
N SER A 176 -1.99 -4.50 -26.48
CA SER A 176 -3.18 -5.13 -27.06
C SER A 176 -3.26 -5.01 -28.58
N LYS A 177 -2.61 -4.00 -29.17
CA LYS A 177 -2.59 -3.81 -30.64
C LYS A 177 -1.81 -4.87 -31.42
N ARG A 178 -0.82 -5.54 -30.80
CA ARG A 178 0.10 -6.39 -31.55
C ARG A 178 -0.30 -7.85 -31.64
N ASN A 179 -1.07 -8.38 -30.68
CA ASN A 179 -1.32 -9.83 -30.59
C ASN A 179 -2.75 -10.21 -30.14
N ASN A 180 -3.78 -9.64 -30.73
CA ASN A 180 -5.16 -9.96 -30.40
C ASN A 180 -5.60 -9.33 -29.05
N PRO A 181 -6.04 -8.06 -29.04
CA PRO A 181 -6.39 -7.35 -27.82
C PRO A 181 -7.55 -8.04 -27.10
N LYS A 182 -7.39 -8.28 -25.82
CA LYS A 182 -8.49 -8.76 -25.01
C LYS A 182 -9.46 -7.59 -24.77
N VAL A 183 -10.44 -7.48 -25.64
CA VAL A 183 -11.50 -6.46 -25.56
C VAL A 183 -12.59 -6.95 -24.63
N TYR A 184 -13.01 -6.12 -23.73
CA TYR A 184 -14.14 -6.36 -22.82
C TYR A 184 -15.35 -5.57 -23.32
N LYS A 185 -16.55 -6.11 -23.08
CA LYS A 185 -17.81 -5.50 -23.53
C LYS A 185 -18.01 -4.11 -22.92
N ASN A 186 -17.59 -3.92 -21.68
CA ASN A 186 -17.68 -2.66 -20.94
C ASN A 186 -16.67 -2.62 -19.77
N PRO A 187 -16.51 -1.47 -19.09
CA PRO A 187 -15.62 -1.33 -17.94
C PRO A 187 -15.89 -2.27 -16.78
N SER A 188 -17.14 -2.67 -16.55
CA SER A 188 -17.49 -3.60 -15.46
C SER A 188 -16.90 -5.01 -15.71
N GLN A 189 -16.99 -5.52 -16.95
CA GLN A 189 -16.37 -6.80 -17.30
C GLN A 189 -14.84 -6.73 -17.22
N TRP A 190 -14.26 -5.64 -17.71
CA TRP A 190 -12.82 -5.40 -17.62
C TRP A 190 -12.36 -5.36 -16.17
N PHE A 191 -13.01 -4.57 -15.32
CA PHE A 191 -12.68 -4.46 -13.89
C PHE A 191 -12.78 -5.81 -13.17
N ASN A 192 -13.84 -6.56 -13.46
CA ASN A 192 -14.00 -7.91 -12.91
C ASN A 192 -12.84 -8.85 -13.29
N ALA A 193 -12.35 -8.75 -14.53
CA ALA A 193 -11.18 -9.52 -14.97
C ALA A 193 -9.88 -9.06 -14.24
N ARG A 194 -9.71 -7.76 -14.01
CA ARG A 194 -8.57 -7.23 -13.26
C ARG A 194 -8.60 -7.70 -11.79
N CYS A 195 -9.76 -7.65 -11.13
CA CYS A 195 -9.91 -8.18 -9.78
C CYS A 195 -9.57 -9.69 -9.71
N LYS A 196 -10.04 -10.49 -10.68
CA LYS A 196 -9.69 -11.92 -10.74
C LYS A 196 -8.20 -12.16 -10.92
N GLU A 197 -7.53 -11.33 -11.70
CA GLU A 197 -6.09 -11.42 -11.95
C GLU A 197 -5.29 -11.15 -10.67
N VAL A 198 -5.55 -10.03 -9.99
CA VAL A 198 -4.90 -9.67 -8.72
C VAL A 198 -5.21 -10.70 -7.64
N ALA A 199 -6.46 -11.14 -7.52
CA ALA A 199 -6.84 -12.20 -6.59
C ALA A 199 -6.11 -13.53 -6.90
N GLY A 200 -5.85 -13.81 -8.17
CA GLY A 200 -5.03 -14.95 -8.58
C GLY A 200 -3.61 -14.87 -8.02
N ILE A 201 -2.98 -13.69 -8.11
CA ILE A 201 -1.65 -13.46 -7.54
C ILE A 201 -1.69 -13.64 -6.01
N ILE A 202 -2.67 -13.03 -5.34
CA ILE A 202 -2.79 -13.10 -3.87
C ILE A 202 -2.96 -14.55 -3.39
N ARG A 203 -3.72 -15.40 -4.09
CA ARG A 203 -3.86 -16.81 -3.76
C ARG A 203 -2.56 -17.62 -3.85
N GLU A 204 -1.60 -17.15 -4.63
CA GLU A 204 -0.27 -17.78 -4.74
C GLU A 204 0.67 -17.35 -3.61
N LEU A 205 0.33 -16.29 -2.83
CA LEU A 205 1.09 -15.84 -1.67
C LEU A 205 0.81 -16.75 -0.47
N LYS A 206 1.42 -17.92 -0.50
CA LYS A 206 1.35 -18.93 0.55
C LYS A 206 2.73 -19.30 1.03
N ASP A 207 2.84 -19.59 2.33
CA ASP A 207 4.06 -20.13 2.92
C ASP A 207 4.34 -21.58 2.48
N ASP A 208 5.39 -22.16 3.03
CA ASP A 208 5.79 -23.53 2.70
C ASP A 208 4.81 -24.59 3.23
N GLU A 209 3.93 -24.21 4.18
CA GLU A 209 2.85 -25.05 4.69
C GLU A 209 1.52 -24.84 3.93
N GLY A 210 1.50 -23.97 2.94
CA GLY A 210 0.32 -23.64 2.16
C GLY A 210 -0.63 -22.63 2.82
N LYS A 211 -0.24 -22.02 3.94
CA LYS A 211 -1.01 -21.00 4.64
C LYS A 211 -0.88 -19.65 3.93
N PRO A 212 -1.97 -18.85 3.85
CA PRO A 212 -1.92 -17.53 3.24
C PRO A 212 -1.00 -16.58 4.02
N ILE A 213 -0.10 -15.91 3.30
CA ILE A 213 0.80 -14.90 3.86
C ILE A 213 0.04 -13.59 4.05
N PRO A 214 0.08 -12.95 5.23
CA PRO A 214 -0.54 -11.65 5.47
C PRO A 214 -0.01 -10.58 4.52
N ILE A 215 -0.90 -9.71 4.06
CA ILE A 215 -0.55 -8.54 3.25
C ILE A 215 -1.37 -7.32 3.68
N ILE A 216 -0.84 -6.13 3.41
CA ILE A 216 -1.60 -4.88 3.41
C ILE A 216 -1.96 -4.55 1.96
N PHE A 217 -3.21 -4.19 1.70
CA PHE A 217 -3.65 -3.76 0.37
C PHE A 217 -4.26 -2.37 0.43
N ARG A 218 -3.51 -1.40 -0.06
CA ARG A 218 -3.87 0.01 -0.13
C ARG A 218 -4.56 0.32 -1.45
N LEU A 219 -5.89 0.37 -1.40
CA LEU A 219 -6.74 0.56 -2.57
C LEU A 219 -6.95 2.05 -2.87
N TRP A 220 -6.99 2.41 -4.16
CA TRP A 220 -7.48 3.69 -4.71
C TRP A 220 -6.98 4.92 -3.97
N HIS A 221 -5.69 4.91 -3.61
CA HIS A 221 -5.03 5.97 -2.85
C HIS A 221 -5.07 7.32 -3.58
N GLU A 222 -4.81 8.40 -2.85
CA GLU A 222 -4.78 9.78 -3.37
C GLU A 222 -6.09 10.21 -4.05
N CYS A 223 -7.23 9.78 -3.52
CA CYS A 223 -8.56 10.02 -4.11
C CYS A 223 -9.06 11.46 -3.99
N ASP A 224 -8.44 12.29 -3.18
CA ASP A 224 -8.77 13.70 -2.94
C ASP A 224 -8.04 14.66 -3.89
N ASN A 225 -7.23 14.12 -4.81
CA ASN A 225 -6.58 14.86 -5.89
C ASN A 225 -7.04 14.36 -7.28
N ASN A 226 -6.37 14.77 -8.35
CA ASN A 226 -6.67 14.42 -9.74
C ASN A 226 -5.51 13.76 -10.48
N TRP A 227 -4.61 13.09 -9.76
CA TRP A 227 -3.51 12.36 -10.37
C TRP A 227 -4.00 11.10 -11.10
N GLN A 228 -5.01 10.46 -10.54
CA GLN A 228 -5.53 9.16 -10.94
C GLN A 228 -6.94 9.30 -11.53
N TRP A 229 -7.38 8.32 -12.32
CA TRP A 229 -8.72 8.30 -12.90
C TRP A 229 -9.84 8.06 -11.88
N TRP A 230 -9.49 7.74 -10.64
CA TRP A 230 -10.39 7.67 -9.47
C TRP A 230 -10.32 8.91 -8.58
N GLY A 231 -9.70 9.99 -9.07
CA GLY A 231 -9.56 11.25 -8.34
C GLY A 231 -10.86 12.03 -8.22
N LYS A 232 -10.86 13.05 -7.38
CA LYS A 232 -12.06 13.80 -6.93
C LYS A 232 -12.91 14.40 -8.04
N ASP A 233 -12.32 14.83 -9.16
CA ASP A 233 -13.06 15.45 -10.27
C ASP A 233 -13.67 14.40 -11.23
N PHE A 234 -13.36 13.13 -11.06
CA PHE A 234 -13.77 12.01 -11.93
C PHE A 234 -14.80 11.10 -11.29
N VAL A 235 -14.98 11.22 -9.97
CA VAL A 235 -15.91 10.38 -9.20
C VAL A 235 -16.49 11.15 -8.02
N THR A 236 -17.80 11.00 -7.80
CA THR A 236 -18.43 11.53 -6.59
C THR A 236 -17.97 10.78 -5.34
N PRO A 237 -18.05 11.37 -4.14
CA PRO A 237 -17.73 10.65 -2.92
C PRO A 237 -18.48 9.33 -2.76
N GLU A 238 -19.79 9.31 -3.06
CA GLU A 238 -20.65 8.14 -2.94
C GLU A 238 -20.21 7.02 -3.90
N ASN A 239 -19.94 7.35 -5.17
CA ASN A 239 -19.47 6.39 -6.15
C ASN A 239 -18.07 5.88 -5.82
N TYR A 240 -17.19 6.71 -5.26
CA TYR A 240 -15.88 6.28 -4.79
C TYR A 240 -16.01 5.27 -3.65
N ILE A 241 -16.85 5.56 -2.65
CA ILE A 241 -17.13 4.65 -1.54
C ILE A 241 -17.65 3.31 -2.06
N GLN A 242 -18.67 3.31 -2.92
CA GLN A 242 -19.22 2.10 -3.52
C GLN A 242 -18.19 1.32 -4.34
N PHE A 243 -17.32 2.01 -5.07
CA PHE A 243 -16.26 1.38 -5.85
C PHE A 243 -15.20 0.73 -4.98
N PHE A 244 -14.81 1.38 -3.88
CA PHE A 244 -13.89 0.80 -2.89
C PHE A 244 -14.50 -0.48 -2.29
N GLN A 245 -15.72 -0.40 -1.81
CA GLN A 245 -16.47 -1.53 -1.24
C GLN A 245 -16.60 -2.68 -2.24
N LEU A 246 -17.03 -2.41 -3.47
CA LEU A 246 -17.12 -3.38 -4.56
C LEU A 246 -15.77 -4.06 -4.83
N THR A 247 -14.67 -3.30 -4.74
CA THR A 247 -13.32 -3.85 -4.94
C THR A 247 -12.97 -4.85 -3.85
N VAL A 248 -13.17 -4.48 -2.58
CA VAL A 248 -12.94 -5.38 -1.44
C VAL A 248 -13.77 -6.66 -1.58
N GLU A 249 -15.07 -6.54 -1.86
CA GLU A 249 -15.98 -7.68 -2.02
C GLU A 249 -15.54 -8.61 -3.16
N LYS A 250 -15.12 -8.06 -4.31
CA LYS A 250 -14.61 -8.86 -5.43
C LYS A 250 -13.30 -9.57 -5.08
N ILE A 251 -12.36 -8.88 -4.46
CA ILE A 251 -11.08 -9.47 -4.06
C ILE A 251 -11.33 -10.60 -3.03
N GLU A 252 -12.10 -10.36 -1.98
CA GLU A 252 -12.44 -11.38 -0.98
C GLU A 252 -13.17 -12.58 -1.61
N LYS A 253 -14.15 -12.33 -2.49
CA LYS A 253 -14.86 -13.38 -3.24
C LYS A 253 -13.93 -14.27 -4.06
N TYR A 254 -12.89 -13.67 -4.67
CA TYR A 254 -12.01 -14.41 -5.57
C TYR A 254 -10.80 -14.99 -4.88
N THR A 255 -10.32 -14.40 -3.79
CA THR A 255 -9.19 -14.94 -3.01
C THR A 255 -9.64 -16.04 -2.05
N LYS A 256 -10.65 -15.77 -1.23
CA LYS A 256 -11.13 -16.62 -0.13
C LYS A 256 -10.01 -16.99 0.86
N THR A 257 -9.03 -16.11 1.02
CA THR A 257 -7.82 -16.39 1.80
C THR A 257 -7.78 -15.68 3.15
N HIS A 258 -8.58 -14.61 3.32
CA HIS A 258 -8.74 -13.87 4.58
C HIS A 258 -7.43 -13.36 5.20
N ASN A 259 -6.45 -13.03 4.35
CA ASN A 259 -5.10 -12.62 4.73
C ASN A 259 -4.78 -11.17 4.37
N ILE A 260 -5.79 -10.35 4.09
CA ILE A 260 -5.62 -8.99 3.61
C ILE A 260 -6.07 -7.99 4.67
N LEU A 261 -5.19 -7.05 5.03
CA LEU A 261 -5.51 -5.82 5.74
C LEU A 261 -5.70 -4.72 4.71
N TYR A 262 -6.92 -4.22 4.54
CA TYR A 262 -7.19 -3.14 3.61
C TYR A 262 -6.87 -1.78 4.21
N ALA A 263 -6.40 -0.87 3.35
CA ALA A 263 -6.03 0.47 3.76
C ALA A 263 -6.67 1.55 2.87
N TYR A 264 -7.17 2.61 3.53
CA TYR A 264 -7.66 3.84 2.91
C TYR A 264 -6.65 4.96 3.11
N SER A 265 -6.31 5.69 2.05
CA SER A 265 -5.24 6.69 2.07
C SER A 265 -5.49 7.78 1.02
N PRO A 266 -6.16 8.89 1.35
CA PRO A 266 -6.13 10.10 0.54
C PRO A 266 -4.75 10.75 0.54
N ASP A 267 -4.51 11.72 -0.36
CA ASP A 267 -3.35 12.62 -0.34
C ASP A 267 -3.56 13.67 0.78
N ARG A 268 -2.85 14.76 0.75
CA ARG A 268 -2.82 15.83 1.76
C ARG A 268 -3.85 16.95 1.56
N PHE A 269 -4.79 16.84 0.65
CA PHE A 269 -5.71 17.92 0.27
C PHE A 269 -6.93 18.07 1.19
N TRP A 270 -6.75 17.75 2.46
CA TRP A 270 -7.72 17.88 3.54
C TRP A 270 -7.06 18.44 4.80
N ASN A 271 -7.83 19.12 5.66
CA ASN A 271 -7.32 19.71 6.89
C ASN A 271 -8.24 19.48 8.10
N LYS A 272 -9.37 18.82 7.89
CA LYS A 272 -10.38 18.50 8.89
C LYS A 272 -10.82 17.05 8.78
N GLU A 273 -11.37 16.52 9.86
CA GLU A 273 -11.88 15.16 9.93
C GLU A 273 -12.97 14.90 8.89
N GLU A 274 -13.93 15.81 8.73
CA GLU A 274 -15.03 15.67 7.79
C GLU A 274 -14.53 15.58 6.34
N GLU A 275 -13.49 16.32 6.00
CA GLU A 275 -12.87 16.29 4.68
C GLU A 275 -12.14 14.96 4.43
N PHE A 276 -11.44 14.42 5.44
CA PHE A 276 -10.82 13.10 5.39
C PHE A 276 -11.85 11.98 5.22
N LEU A 277 -12.97 12.07 5.95
CA LEU A 277 -14.02 11.07 5.94
C LEU A 277 -14.96 11.17 4.72
N LEU A 278 -14.86 12.22 3.90
CA LEU A 278 -15.76 12.45 2.77
C LEU A 278 -15.83 11.26 1.79
N ARG A 279 -14.73 10.52 1.63
CA ARG A 279 -14.62 9.34 0.76
C ARG A 279 -14.29 8.07 1.54
N TYR A 280 -14.45 8.07 2.84
CA TYR A 280 -14.12 6.94 3.68
C TYR A 280 -15.05 5.76 3.42
N PRO A 281 -14.53 4.57 3.08
CA PRO A 281 -15.37 3.44 2.66
C PRO A 281 -16.14 2.75 3.77
N GLY A 282 -15.91 3.13 5.02
CA GLY A 282 -16.56 2.53 6.19
C GLY A 282 -15.66 1.59 6.99
N ASN A 283 -15.95 1.47 8.27
CA ASN A 283 -15.14 0.71 9.23
C ASN A 283 -15.02 -0.80 8.90
N GLU A 284 -16.00 -1.35 8.20
CA GLU A 284 -16.05 -2.78 7.84
C GLU A 284 -15.11 -3.14 6.70
N TYR A 285 -14.66 -2.14 5.93
CA TYR A 285 -13.88 -2.34 4.72
C TYR A 285 -12.40 -2.06 4.87
N VAL A 286 -11.95 -1.44 5.97
CA VAL A 286 -10.54 -1.09 6.18
C VAL A 286 -10.10 -1.34 7.62
N GLU A 287 -8.86 -1.74 7.79
CA GLU A 287 -8.17 -1.88 9.08
C GLU A 287 -7.20 -0.73 9.31
N ILE A 288 -6.69 -0.12 8.24
CA ILE A 288 -5.66 0.91 8.30
C ILE A 288 -6.17 2.16 7.59
N ILE A 289 -6.03 3.31 8.22
CA ILE A 289 -6.33 4.61 7.64
C ILE A 289 -5.07 5.46 7.64
N GLY A 290 -4.84 6.19 6.56
CA GLY A 290 -3.62 6.97 6.45
C GLY A 290 -3.74 8.08 5.42
N PHE A 291 -2.62 8.68 5.07
CA PHE A 291 -2.54 9.71 4.05
C PHE A 291 -1.15 9.74 3.42
N ASP A 292 -1.05 10.43 2.30
CA ASP A 292 0.18 10.65 1.57
C ASP A 292 0.59 12.12 1.70
N ASP A 293 1.87 12.41 1.98
CA ASP A 293 2.34 13.79 2.08
C ASP A 293 3.82 13.93 1.71
N TYR A 294 4.07 14.45 0.53
CA TYR A 294 5.42 14.73 0.03
C TYR A 294 5.95 16.13 0.39
N SER A 295 5.20 16.90 1.17
CA SER A 295 5.58 18.27 1.55
C SER A 295 6.37 18.38 2.84
N ILE A 296 6.51 17.30 3.59
CA ILE A 296 7.12 17.25 4.94
C ILE A 296 8.44 18.02 5.05
N GLY A 297 9.36 17.79 4.13
CA GLY A 297 10.74 18.33 4.19
C GLY A 297 10.91 19.72 3.60
N THR A 298 9.83 20.40 3.18
CA THR A 298 9.94 21.63 2.41
C THR A 298 10.11 22.89 3.26
N ASN A 299 9.34 23.02 4.33
CA ASN A 299 9.39 24.12 5.28
C ASN A 299 8.64 23.78 6.58
N SER A 300 8.72 24.67 7.60
CA SER A 300 8.06 24.47 8.90
C SER A 300 6.54 24.48 8.81
N THR A 301 5.94 25.26 7.92
CA THR A 301 4.48 25.32 7.74
C THR A 301 3.94 23.99 7.24
N ASN A 302 4.60 23.40 6.25
CA ASN A 302 4.21 22.10 5.71
C ASN A 302 4.44 20.97 6.73
N LEU A 303 5.54 21.01 7.48
CA LEU A 303 5.77 20.06 8.57
C LEU A 303 4.65 20.13 9.62
N ASN A 304 4.26 21.34 10.06
CA ASN A 304 3.17 21.54 11.02
C ASN A 304 1.82 21.05 10.46
N SER A 305 1.57 21.27 9.18
CA SER A 305 0.37 20.76 8.51
C SER A 305 0.33 19.23 8.48
N THR A 306 1.46 18.59 8.20
CA THR A 306 1.57 17.12 8.23
C THR A 306 1.37 16.57 9.64
N ILE A 307 1.98 17.20 10.66
CA ILE A 307 1.78 16.83 12.08
C ILE A 307 0.28 16.93 12.43
N ARG A 308 -0.39 18.02 12.05
CA ARG A 308 -1.82 18.19 12.30
C ARG A 308 -2.66 17.08 11.63
N ARG A 309 -2.38 16.72 10.38
CA ARG A 309 -3.06 15.60 9.71
C ARG A 309 -2.81 14.28 10.43
N ALA A 310 -1.57 14.01 10.84
CA ALA A 310 -1.23 12.82 11.60
C ALA A 310 -1.97 12.76 12.95
N GLN A 311 -2.15 13.90 13.63
CA GLN A 311 -2.97 13.98 14.85
C GLN A 311 -4.45 13.70 14.59
N ILE A 312 -5.02 14.22 13.49
CA ILE A 312 -6.42 14.00 13.11
C ILE A 312 -6.64 12.51 12.82
N ILE A 313 -5.82 11.87 11.97
CA ILE A 313 -6.01 10.45 11.67
C ILE A 313 -5.77 9.57 12.88
N THR A 314 -4.85 9.94 13.78
CA THR A 314 -4.64 9.23 15.05
C THR A 314 -5.94 9.20 15.87
N LYS A 315 -6.62 10.35 16.02
CA LYS A 315 -7.91 10.41 16.75
C LYS A 315 -8.98 9.58 16.07
N ILE A 316 -9.12 9.69 14.74
CA ILE A 316 -10.09 8.89 13.97
C ILE A 316 -9.79 7.41 14.14
N ALA A 317 -8.52 7.00 14.04
CA ALA A 317 -8.10 5.61 14.20
C ALA A 317 -8.42 5.06 15.60
N GLN A 318 -8.10 5.81 16.64
CA GLN A 318 -8.41 5.44 18.02
C GLN A 318 -9.92 5.31 18.25
N HIS A 319 -10.72 6.26 17.75
CA HIS A 319 -12.18 6.23 17.91
C HIS A 319 -12.83 5.03 17.21
N ASN A 320 -12.28 4.64 16.05
CA ASN A 320 -12.83 3.58 15.20
C ASN A 320 -12.08 2.24 15.33
N ASN A 321 -11.16 2.09 16.28
CA ASN A 321 -10.29 0.92 16.43
C ASN A 321 -9.56 0.54 15.13
N LYS A 322 -8.93 1.54 14.48
CA LYS A 322 -8.13 1.38 13.28
C LYS A 322 -6.67 1.70 13.55
N ILE A 323 -5.80 1.39 12.59
CA ILE A 323 -4.39 1.75 12.61
C ILE A 323 -4.20 3.03 11.82
N ALA A 324 -3.53 4.02 12.40
CA ALA A 324 -3.12 5.23 11.67
C ALA A 324 -1.79 5.01 10.94
N ALA A 325 -1.65 5.54 9.72
CA ALA A 325 -0.45 5.40 8.91
C ALA A 325 -0.10 6.66 8.11
N LEU A 326 1.18 6.86 7.81
CA LEU A 326 1.66 7.75 6.76
C LEU A 326 2.14 6.88 5.61
N PHE A 327 1.33 6.78 4.52
CA PHE A 327 1.56 5.78 3.48
C PHE A 327 2.55 6.20 2.41
N GLU A 328 2.60 7.48 2.04
CA GLU A 328 3.60 7.94 1.10
C GLU A 328 4.22 9.26 1.53
N THR A 329 5.52 9.23 1.63
CA THR A 329 6.36 10.42 1.75
C THR A 329 7.72 10.12 1.14
N ALA A 330 8.47 11.15 0.80
CA ALA A 330 9.84 11.00 0.33
C ALA A 330 10.62 12.31 0.51
N ASN A 331 11.93 12.19 0.58
CA ASN A 331 12.83 13.32 0.41
C ASN A 331 12.73 13.79 -1.06
N SER A 332 11.97 14.87 -1.31
CA SER A 332 11.57 15.24 -2.68
C SER A 332 12.72 15.85 -3.47
N HIS A 333 12.74 15.59 -4.78
CA HIS A 333 13.79 16.04 -5.69
C HIS A 333 13.98 17.55 -5.83
N LYS A 334 12.98 18.34 -5.45
CA LYS A 334 13.02 19.79 -5.56
C LYS A 334 13.59 20.47 -4.32
N GLN A 335 13.63 19.75 -3.21
CA GLN A 335 14.04 20.29 -1.90
C GLN A 335 14.60 19.14 -1.06
N THR A 336 15.73 18.57 -1.49
CA THR A 336 16.45 17.54 -0.75
C THR A 336 16.95 18.11 0.56
N SER A 337 16.35 17.71 1.67
CA SER A 337 16.92 17.95 2.99
C SER A 337 17.92 16.85 3.32
N GLU A 338 19.13 17.22 3.66
CA GLU A 338 20.16 16.28 4.14
C GLU A 338 19.78 15.60 5.46
N HIS A 339 18.74 16.11 6.14
CA HIS A 339 18.23 15.65 7.41
C HIS A 339 16.74 15.28 7.37
N PHE A 340 16.25 14.78 6.22
CA PHE A 340 14.84 14.45 6.04
C PHE A 340 14.33 13.48 7.11
N PHE A 341 15.07 12.41 7.37
CA PHE A 341 14.67 11.37 8.31
C PHE A 341 14.77 11.82 9.77
N ASN A 342 15.94 12.29 10.20
CA ASN A 342 16.19 12.63 11.60
C ASN A 342 15.63 13.98 12.03
N LYS A 343 15.30 14.87 11.09
CA LYS A 343 14.68 16.17 11.42
C LYS A 343 13.18 16.15 11.15
N TYR A 344 12.76 15.92 9.91
CA TYR A 344 11.36 16.11 9.51
C TYR A 344 10.49 14.91 9.83
N LEU A 345 10.86 13.73 9.35
CA LEU A 345 10.06 12.52 9.57
C LEU A 345 10.00 12.15 11.07
N LYS A 346 11.13 12.23 11.76
CA LYS A 346 11.20 12.06 13.21
C LYS A 346 10.28 13.02 13.96
N SER A 347 10.24 14.31 13.56
CA SER A 347 9.36 15.30 14.18
C SER A 347 7.87 14.96 14.01
N VAL A 348 7.47 14.37 12.88
CA VAL A 348 6.08 13.90 12.70
C VAL A 348 5.79 12.74 13.64
N ILE A 349 6.66 11.72 13.70
CA ILE A 349 6.45 10.52 14.50
C ILE A 349 6.39 10.85 16.00
N GLN A 350 7.27 11.73 16.47
CA GLN A 350 7.39 12.09 17.88
C GLN A 350 6.50 13.26 18.31
N ALA A 351 5.67 13.79 17.42
CA ALA A 351 4.78 14.89 17.77
C ALA A 351 3.71 14.41 18.77
N LYS A 352 3.43 15.25 19.77
CA LYS A 352 2.41 14.96 20.77
C LYS A 352 1.05 14.67 20.11
N GLY A 353 0.43 13.54 20.44
CA GLY A 353 -0.87 13.14 19.91
C GLY A 353 -0.80 12.49 18.53
N VAL A 354 0.38 12.09 18.07
CA VAL A 354 0.59 11.27 16.87
C VAL A 354 0.96 9.85 17.29
N ASN A 355 0.18 8.88 16.83
CA ASN A 355 0.36 7.45 17.09
C ASN A 355 0.18 6.69 15.76
N LEU A 356 1.26 6.54 15.01
CA LEU A 356 1.27 5.81 13.74
C LEU A 356 1.74 4.37 13.95
N GLY A 357 1.05 3.41 13.33
CA GLY A 357 1.47 2.00 13.31
C GLY A 357 2.40 1.68 12.13
N LEU A 358 2.33 2.48 11.07
CA LEU A 358 3.10 2.28 9.83
C LEU A 358 3.49 3.62 9.22
N ILE A 359 4.71 3.70 8.70
CA ILE A 359 5.16 4.75 7.79
C ILE A 359 5.77 4.11 6.54
N GLN A 360 5.46 4.64 5.37
CA GLN A 360 6.01 4.17 4.11
C GLN A 360 6.74 5.29 3.37
N ILE A 361 7.95 5.01 2.97
CA ILE A 361 8.77 5.91 2.15
C ILE A 361 8.68 5.47 0.70
N TRP A 362 8.28 6.37 -0.17
CA TRP A 362 8.23 6.12 -1.60
C TRP A 362 9.62 6.17 -2.23
N SER A 363 9.92 5.21 -3.09
CA SER A 363 11.14 5.24 -3.88
C SER A 363 10.98 6.20 -5.06
N THR A 364 11.85 7.19 -5.12
CA THR A 364 11.83 8.16 -6.22
C THR A 364 12.60 7.69 -7.46
N GLY A 365 13.22 6.52 -7.41
CA GLY A 365 14.04 5.98 -8.50
C GLY A 365 15.34 6.73 -8.77
N LYS A 366 15.67 7.75 -7.98
CA LYS A 366 16.90 8.55 -8.12
C LYS A 366 18.01 8.07 -7.20
N ILE A 367 19.23 8.42 -7.58
CA ILE A 367 20.43 8.14 -6.79
C ILE A 367 20.32 8.88 -5.46
N VAL A 368 20.26 8.13 -4.40
CA VAL A 368 20.26 8.62 -3.02
C VAL A 368 21.68 9.08 -2.69
N THR A 369 21.83 10.32 -2.21
CA THR A 369 23.15 10.84 -1.82
C THR A 369 23.70 10.09 -0.60
N GLU A 370 25.02 10.07 -0.44
CA GLU A 370 25.65 9.49 0.76
C GLU A 370 25.15 10.13 2.07
N LYS A 371 24.85 11.42 2.05
CA LYS A 371 24.32 12.14 3.22
C LYS A 371 22.92 11.66 3.58
N GLU A 372 22.05 11.44 2.58
CA GLU A 372 20.73 10.86 2.81
C GLU A 372 20.81 9.41 3.30
N ILE A 373 21.76 8.62 2.77
CA ILE A 373 21.98 7.25 3.24
C ILE A 373 22.38 7.26 4.72
N ARG A 374 23.29 8.14 5.13
CA ARG A 374 23.68 8.30 6.55
C ARG A 374 22.50 8.71 7.41
N ASP A 375 21.79 9.80 7.04
CA ASP A 375 20.61 10.28 7.77
C ASP A 375 19.55 9.19 7.94
N ARG A 376 19.28 8.43 6.88
CA ARG A 376 18.35 7.29 6.90
C ARG A 376 18.87 6.14 7.77
N THR A 377 20.14 5.78 7.67
CA THR A 377 20.73 4.69 8.44
C THR A 377 20.68 5.00 9.94
N ASP A 378 21.03 6.22 10.33
CA ASP A 378 20.99 6.67 11.73
C ASP A 378 19.54 6.67 12.26
N PHE A 379 18.59 7.11 11.43
CA PHE A 379 17.16 7.04 11.75
C PHE A 379 16.67 5.61 11.97
N LEU A 380 16.99 4.68 11.06
CA LEU A 380 16.58 3.28 11.14
C LEU A 380 17.19 2.52 12.32
N LYS A 381 18.40 2.91 12.75
CA LYS A 381 19.10 2.33 13.91
C LYS A 381 18.77 3.03 15.24
N GLY A 382 18.02 4.13 15.18
CA GLY A 382 17.77 5.02 16.33
C GLY A 382 16.57 4.66 17.21
N ASN A 383 15.97 3.48 17.09
CA ASN A 383 14.78 3.00 17.84
C ASN A 383 13.54 3.92 17.70
N ILE A 384 13.45 4.68 16.60
CA ILE A 384 12.31 5.56 16.30
C ILE A 384 11.24 4.81 15.52
N VAL A 385 11.65 3.82 14.77
CA VAL A 385 10.81 2.95 13.94
C VAL A 385 11.18 1.50 14.16
N LYS A 386 10.22 0.61 13.90
CA LYS A 386 10.45 -0.83 13.95
C LYS A 386 11.01 -1.34 12.63
N THR A 387 12.07 -2.14 12.74
CA THR A 387 12.75 -2.82 11.64
C THR A 387 12.87 -4.32 11.96
N PHE A 388 13.59 -5.09 11.15
CA PHE A 388 13.72 -6.54 11.35
C PHE A 388 14.18 -6.97 12.76
N ASN A 389 15.05 -6.19 13.41
CA ASN A 389 15.58 -6.55 14.73
C ASN A 389 14.54 -6.45 15.86
N ASP A 390 13.37 -5.84 15.59
CA ASP A 390 12.33 -5.57 16.57
C ASP A 390 11.19 -6.60 16.55
N PHE A 391 11.23 -7.58 15.64
CA PHE A 391 10.25 -8.64 15.59
C PHE A 391 10.63 -9.74 16.60
N LYS A 392 9.95 -9.73 17.74
CA LYS A 392 10.11 -10.74 18.80
C LYS A 392 8.83 -11.52 19.01
#